data_cbd83f3ee376fa514ca55bd6f891953e
#
_entry.id   cbd83f3ee376fa514ca55bd6f891953e
#
_cell.length_a   1.000
_cell.length_b   1.000
_cell.length_c   1.000
_cell.angle_alpha   90.00
_cell.angle_beta   90.00
_cell.angle_gamma   90.00
#
_symmetry.space_group_name_H-M   'P 1'
#
loop_
_entity.id
_entity.type
_entity.pdbx_description
1 polymer ?
#
loop_
_entity_poly.entity_id
_entity_poly.type
_entity_poly.pdbx_seq_one_letter_code
_entity_poly.pdbx_strand_id
1 'polypeptide(L)'
;MVTKNIDLADPTMIASTPLAAVSLRHVLVKNFVLPCHIGVHAHEHGRTQRVRINLDLAVQEAIPDIADDLRNVVCYDEIISAVRRLAIAGHVRLIETLAERIAELCFNDPRIRSAKVEVEKLDVYDDVEAVGIAIERFNRQV
;
A
#
# COMPACT_ATOMS: atom_id res chain seq x y z
N MET A 1 21.16 -14.96 29.38
CA MET A 1 21.17 -15.03 29.32
C MET A 1 21.08 -14.64 29.29
N VAL A 2 21.21 -14.43 28.74
CA VAL A 2 21.20 -14.36 28.47
C VAL A 2 21.02 -13.98 28.25
N THR A 3 21.23 -13.86 27.88
CA THR A 3 21.09 -13.80 27.56
C THR A 3 21.01 -13.36 27.30
N LYS A 4 21.17 -13.20 27.07
CA LYS A 4 21.05 -13.03 26.66
C LYS A 4 21.00 -12.44 26.32
N ASN A 5 21.27 -12.34 26.06
CA ASN A 5 21.24 -12.00 25.66
C ASN A 5 21.29 -11.48 25.09
N ILE A 6 21.55 -11.33 24.82
CA ILE A 6 21.52 -11.24 24.21
C ILE A 6 21.74 -10.65 23.80
N ASP A 7 22.00 -10.55 23.47
CA ASP A 7 22.15 -10.34 23.11
C ASP A 7 22.15 -9.70 22.87
N LEU A 8 22.34 -9.56 22.75
CA LEU A 8 22.25 -9.37 22.40
C LEU A 8 22.63 -8.81 22.09
N ALA A 9 23.26 -8.66 22.04
CA ALA A 9 23.57 -8.54 21.61
C ALA A 9 23.80 -8.18 20.97
N ASP A 10 24.02 -8.21 20.45
CA ASP A 10 24.00 -8.30 19.75
C ASP A 10 23.66 -7.82 19.07
N PRO A 11 24.07 -7.58 18.46
CA PRO A 11 23.51 -6.91 17.71
C PRO A 11 22.74 -7.17 16.98
N THR A 12 22.83 -7.64 16.62
CA THR A 12 22.07 -7.98 16.18
C THR A 12 21.01 -7.92 16.62
N MET A 13 21.24 -7.89 17.16
CA MET A 13 20.43 -7.84 17.53
C MET A 13 19.80 -7.26 17.66
N ILE A 14 20.08 -7.19 17.56
CA ILE A 14 19.39 -6.52 17.68
C ILE A 14 18.80 -6.26 17.03
N ALA A 15 19.15 -6.65 16.36
CA ALA A 15 18.39 -6.44 15.24
C ALA A 15 16.96 -6.56 15.46
N SER A 16 16.60 -7.39 16.11
CA SER A 16 15.24 -7.45 16.53
C SER A 16 14.89 -6.29 17.35
N THR A 17 15.84 -5.78 17.99
CA THR A 17 15.64 -4.65 18.84
C THR A 17 15.04 -3.47 18.13
N PRO A 18 15.43 -3.16 16.91
CA PRO A 18 14.82 -2.03 16.23
C PRO A 18 13.31 -2.14 16.10
N LEU A 19 12.78 -3.32 15.90
CA LEU A 19 11.32 -3.45 15.79
C LEU A 19 10.62 -3.11 17.09
N ALA A 20 11.21 -3.47 18.22
CA ALA A 20 10.62 -3.15 19.50
C ALA A 20 10.71 -1.65 19.79
N ALA A 21 11.72 -0.99 19.25
CA ALA A 21 11.92 0.44 19.48
C ALA A 21 11.18 1.30 18.45
N VAL A 22 10.71 0.70 17.37
CA VAL A 22 10.07 1.43 16.29
C VAL A 22 8.57 1.45 16.50
N SER A 23 7.99 2.64 16.42
CA SER A 23 6.56 2.82 16.49
C SER A 23 6.02 2.80 15.08
N LEU A 24 5.25 1.78 14.75
CA LEU A 24 4.60 1.67 13.44
C LEU A 24 3.12 1.94 13.60
N ARG A 25 2.60 2.70 12.65
CA ARG A 25 1.17 2.96 12.52
C ARG A 25 0.74 2.46 11.15
N HIS A 26 -0.48 1.96 11.06
CA HIS A 26 -1.02 1.51 9.78
C HIS A 26 -2.05 2.51 9.30
N VAL A 27 -1.87 2.99 8.08
CA VAL A 27 -2.90 3.76 7.37
C VAL A 27 -3.70 2.78 6.53
N LEU A 28 -5.00 2.77 6.74
CA LEU A 28 -5.88 1.80 6.10
C LEU A 28 -6.84 2.52 5.15
N VAL A 29 -6.90 2.05 3.91
CA VAL A 29 -7.93 2.47 2.96
C VAL A 29 -8.74 1.22 2.63
N LYS A 30 -10.03 1.27 2.91
CA LYS A 30 -10.87 0.08 2.81
C LYS A 30 -11.97 0.27 1.78
N ASN A 31 -12.08 -0.73 0.88
CA ASN A 31 -13.17 -0.81 -0.08
C ASN A 31 -13.31 0.46 -0.93
N PHE A 32 -12.18 0.92 -1.43
CA PHE A 32 -12.13 2.08 -2.30
C PHE A 32 -12.50 1.64 -3.70
N VAL A 33 -13.73 1.93 -4.11
CA VAL A 33 -14.27 1.53 -5.41
C VAL A 33 -14.21 2.71 -6.37
N LEU A 34 -13.62 2.48 -7.54
CA LEU A 34 -13.49 3.56 -8.52
C LEU A 34 -13.44 2.97 -9.94
N PRO A 35 -13.82 3.76 -10.95
CA PRO A 35 -13.67 3.32 -12.34
C PRO A 35 -12.20 3.35 -12.75
N CYS A 36 -11.81 2.36 -13.55
CA CYS A 36 -10.42 2.21 -13.98
C CYS A 36 -10.40 1.65 -15.41
N HIS A 37 -9.47 2.17 -16.22
CA HIS A 37 -9.22 1.63 -17.55
C HIS A 37 -8.28 0.42 -17.41
N ILE A 38 -8.84 -0.78 -17.39
CA ILE A 38 -8.07 -1.97 -17.08
C ILE A 38 -8.58 -3.18 -17.84
N GLY A 39 -7.68 -4.06 -18.25
CA GLY A 39 -8.02 -5.35 -18.80
C GLY A 39 -7.16 -5.72 -20.01
N VAL A 40 -6.93 -7.03 -20.17
CA VAL A 40 -6.14 -7.59 -21.27
C VAL A 40 -6.99 -7.77 -22.53
N HIS A 41 -8.26 -8.12 -22.35
CA HIS A 41 -9.13 -8.51 -23.45
C HIS A 41 -9.60 -7.31 -24.26
N ALA A 42 -9.85 -7.52 -25.56
CA ALA A 42 -10.26 -6.45 -26.46
C ALA A 42 -11.51 -5.74 -25.97
N HIS A 43 -12.47 -6.49 -25.42
CA HIS A 43 -13.73 -5.89 -24.96
C HIS A 43 -13.56 -5.01 -23.70
N GLU A 44 -12.42 -5.11 -23.05
CA GLU A 44 -12.12 -4.31 -21.87
C GLU A 44 -11.49 -2.96 -22.22
N HIS A 45 -11.05 -2.78 -23.46
CA HIS A 45 -10.48 -1.53 -23.92
C HIS A 45 -11.55 -0.50 -24.27
N GLY A 46 -11.21 0.78 -24.09
CA GLY A 46 -12.10 1.87 -24.46
C GLY A 46 -13.21 2.15 -23.46
N ARG A 47 -13.20 1.48 -22.30
CA ARG A 47 -14.20 1.70 -21.26
C ARG A 47 -13.58 1.46 -19.90
N THR A 48 -14.27 1.91 -18.86
CA THR A 48 -13.83 1.66 -17.49
C THR A 48 -14.55 0.44 -16.92
N GLN A 49 -13.89 -0.17 -15.94
CA GLN A 49 -14.48 -1.19 -15.07
C GLN A 49 -14.32 -0.71 -13.65
N ARG A 50 -15.21 -1.14 -12.78
CA ARG A 50 -15.06 -0.85 -11.35
C ARG A 50 -13.99 -1.75 -10.77
N VAL A 51 -13.08 -1.14 -10.04
CA VAL A 51 -12.10 -1.87 -9.23
C VAL A 51 -12.30 -1.48 -7.78
N ARG A 52 -12.00 -2.43 -6.89
CA ARG A 52 -12.01 -2.20 -5.45
C ARG A 52 -10.57 -2.33 -4.96
N ILE A 53 -10.11 -1.31 -4.26
CA ILE A 53 -8.75 -1.22 -3.77
C ILE A 53 -8.77 -1.18 -2.25
N ASN A 54 -7.92 -1.99 -1.64
CA ASN A 54 -7.69 -1.95 -0.20
C ASN A 54 -6.19 -1.76 0.02
N LEU A 55 -5.84 -0.86 0.91
CA LEU A 55 -4.45 -0.56 1.25
C LEU A 55 -4.24 -0.71 2.73
N ASP A 56 -3.10 -1.28 3.09
CA ASP A 56 -2.60 -1.31 4.46
C ASP A 56 -1.16 -0.87 4.40
N LEU A 57 -0.89 0.34 4.85
CA LEU A 57 0.41 0.99 4.75
C LEU A 57 1.02 1.08 6.14
N ALA A 58 2.15 0.40 6.35
CA ALA A 58 2.88 0.52 7.61
C ALA A 58 3.73 1.78 7.56
N VAL A 59 3.49 2.69 8.50
CA VAL A 59 4.09 4.02 8.51
C VAL A 59 4.94 4.17 9.76
N GLN A 60 6.15 4.68 9.57
CA GLN A 60 7.06 5.02 10.65
C GLN A 60 7.24 6.53 10.67
N GLU A 61 6.67 7.20 11.68
CA GLU A 61 6.91 8.61 11.87
C GLU A 61 8.22 8.82 12.64
N ALA A 62 8.93 9.88 12.28
CA ALA A 62 10.23 10.16 12.88
C ALA A 62 10.11 10.82 14.25
N ILE A 63 8.96 11.34 14.61
CA ILE A 63 8.78 12.11 15.84
C ILE A 63 7.90 11.35 16.82
N PRO A 64 8.20 11.43 18.13
CA PRO A 64 7.42 10.69 19.12
C PRO A 64 6.01 11.23 19.32
N ASP A 65 5.81 12.53 19.14
CA ASP A 65 4.53 13.19 19.36
C ASP A 65 4.11 13.91 18.08
N ILE A 66 2.98 13.53 17.51
CA ILE A 66 2.47 14.15 16.28
C ILE A 66 1.82 15.52 16.56
N ALA A 67 1.55 15.84 17.82
CA ALA A 67 1.06 17.15 18.24
C ALA A 67 -0.20 17.60 17.50
N ASP A 68 -1.03 16.66 17.08
CA ASP A 68 -2.25 16.94 16.32
C ASP A 68 -1.99 17.83 15.09
N ASP A 69 -0.85 17.64 14.45
CA ASP A 69 -0.42 18.44 13.30
C ASP A 69 -0.31 17.54 12.07
N LEU A 70 -1.05 17.88 11.02
CA LEU A 70 -1.10 17.11 9.78
C LEU A 70 0.29 16.95 9.15
N ARG A 71 1.18 17.91 9.34
CA ARG A 71 2.54 17.83 8.79
C ARG A 71 3.34 16.68 9.37
N ASN A 72 2.93 16.17 10.51
CA ASN A 72 3.65 15.12 11.23
C ASN A 72 3.13 13.72 10.94
N VAL A 73 2.16 13.59 10.05
CA VAL A 73 1.59 12.28 9.68
C VAL A 73 1.52 12.16 8.16
N VAL A 74 1.40 10.92 7.70
CA VAL A 74 1.15 10.65 6.29
C VAL A 74 -0.29 11.05 5.98
N CYS A 75 -0.46 11.87 4.95
CA CYS A 75 -1.78 12.37 4.56
C CYS A 75 -2.46 11.37 3.63
N TYR A 76 -3.51 10.71 4.11
CA TYR A 76 -4.23 9.73 3.29
C TYR A 76 -4.98 10.40 2.13
N ASP A 77 -5.33 11.67 2.23
CA ASP A 77 -5.97 12.38 1.12
C ASP A 77 -5.06 12.45 -0.10
N GLU A 78 -3.76 12.63 0.11
CA GLU A 78 -2.80 12.65 -1.00
C GLU A 78 -2.71 11.28 -1.65
N ILE A 79 -2.75 10.22 -0.86
CA ILE A 79 -2.71 8.85 -1.37
C ILE A 79 -3.96 8.57 -2.19
N ILE A 80 -5.13 8.87 -1.64
CA ILE A 80 -6.41 8.66 -2.33
C ILE A 80 -6.43 9.42 -3.66
N SER A 81 -6.02 10.69 -3.65
CA SER A 81 -6.00 11.52 -4.84
C SER A 81 -5.03 10.96 -5.90
N ALA A 82 -3.87 10.47 -5.46
CA ALA A 82 -2.88 9.89 -6.37
C ALA A 82 -3.40 8.60 -7.01
N VAL A 83 -4.08 7.76 -6.23
CA VAL A 83 -4.68 6.54 -6.75
C VAL A 83 -5.76 6.85 -7.77
N ARG A 84 -6.61 7.88 -7.50
CA ARG A 84 -7.63 8.30 -8.47
C ARG A 84 -7.00 8.72 -9.80
N ARG A 85 -5.93 9.51 -9.75
CA ARG A 85 -5.24 9.95 -10.96
C ARG A 85 -4.64 8.76 -11.71
N LEU A 86 -4.05 7.82 -10.99
CA LEU A 86 -3.46 6.63 -11.59
C LEU A 86 -4.50 5.79 -12.32
N ALA A 87 -5.68 5.64 -11.72
CA ALA A 87 -6.75 4.79 -12.26
C ALA A 87 -7.26 5.27 -13.62
N ILE A 88 -7.18 6.57 -13.90
CA ILE A 88 -7.69 7.15 -15.14
C ILE A 88 -6.58 7.67 -16.07
N ALA A 89 -5.32 7.51 -15.69
CA ALA A 89 -4.21 8.07 -16.45
C ALA A 89 -3.97 7.38 -17.80
N GLY A 90 -4.45 6.15 -17.95
CA GLY A 90 -4.31 5.40 -19.17
C GLY A 90 -4.75 3.97 -18.94
N HIS A 91 -4.72 3.17 -19.99
CA HIS A 91 -5.16 1.78 -19.89
C HIS A 91 -4.03 0.91 -19.33
N VAL A 92 -4.35 0.11 -18.30
CA VAL A 92 -3.43 -0.88 -17.72
C VAL A 92 -4.00 -2.26 -18.05
N ARG A 93 -3.15 -3.16 -18.54
CA ARG A 93 -3.63 -4.47 -18.99
C ARG A 93 -3.87 -5.42 -17.82
N LEU A 94 -3.02 -5.38 -16.81
CA LEU A 94 -3.04 -6.37 -15.71
C LEU A 94 -3.30 -5.67 -14.39
N ILE A 95 -4.14 -6.27 -13.54
CA ILE A 95 -4.33 -5.77 -12.18
C ILE A 95 -3.05 -5.87 -11.37
N GLU A 96 -2.18 -6.81 -11.69
CA GLU A 96 -0.86 -6.92 -11.07
C GLU A 96 -0.04 -5.65 -11.31
N THR A 97 -0.05 -5.14 -12.53
CA THR A 97 0.65 -3.91 -12.88
C THR A 97 0.08 -2.73 -12.11
N LEU A 98 -1.24 -2.65 -12.01
CA LEU A 98 -1.90 -1.58 -11.27
C LEU A 98 -1.49 -1.63 -9.80
N ALA A 99 -1.50 -2.82 -9.20
CA ALA A 99 -1.12 -2.97 -7.80
C ALA A 99 0.34 -2.54 -7.56
N GLU A 100 1.26 -2.89 -8.46
CA GLU A 100 2.66 -2.48 -8.33
C GLU A 100 2.80 -0.96 -8.43
N ARG A 101 2.08 -0.34 -9.35
CA ARG A 101 2.10 1.12 -9.50
C ARG A 101 1.54 1.84 -8.28
N ILE A 102 0.50 1.28 -7.67
CA ILE A 102 -0.05 1.83 -6.43
C ILE A 102 0.98 1.75 -5.32
N ALA A 103 1.66 0.61 -5.16
CA ALA A 103 2.70 0.48 -4.15
C ALA A 103 3.81 1.50 -4.38
N GLU A 104 4.25 1.67 -5.63
CA GLU A 104 5.30 2.64 -5.97
C GLU A 104 4.91 4.06 -5.59
N LEU A 105 3.68 4.46 -5.89
CA LEU A 105 3.26 5.81 -5.54
C LEU A 105 3.19 6.02 -4.03
N CYS A 106 2.83 5.00 -3.28
CA CYS A 106 2.85 5.09 -1.81
C CYS A 106 4.27 5.31 -1.30
N PHE A 107 5.25 4.66 -1.93
CA PHE A 107 6.64 4.72 -1.49
C PHE A 107 7.34 6.04 -1.84
N ASN A 108 6.66 6.96 -2.51
CA ASN A 108 7.17 8.32 -2.67
C ASN A 108 7.32 9.01 -1.31
N ASP A 109 6.58 8.58 -0.31
CA ASP A 109 6.77 9.04 1.05
C ASP A 109 7.65 8.02 1.80
N PRO A 110 8.88 8.41 2.20
CA PRO A 110 9.80 7.47 2.83
C PRO A 110 9.31 6.96 4.20
N ARG A 111 8.34 7.62 4.81
CA ARG A 111 7.75 7.16 6.07
C ARG A 111 6.90 5.91 5.86
N ILE A 112 6.43 5.65 4.66
CA ILE A 112 5.68 4.44 4.33
C ILE A 112 6.70 3.33 4.10
N ARG A 113 6.76 2.38 5.05
CA ARG A 113 7.77 1.34 5.06
C ARG A 113 7.34 0.06 4.36
N SER A 114 6.04 -0.21 4.33
CA SER A 114 5.50 -1.32 3.59
C SER A 114 4.10 -1.01 3.12
N ALA A 115 3.67 -1.70 2.08
CA ALA A 115 2.34 -1.55 1.51
C ALA A 115 1.77 -2.92 1.14
N LYS A 116 0.61 -3.22 1.71
CA LYS A 116 -0.23 -4.31 1.23
C LYS A 116 -1.27 -3.69 0.32
N VAL A 117 -1.35 -4.18 -0.91
CA VAL A 117 -2.25 -3.63 -1.93
C VAL A 117 -3.11 -4.75 -2.46
N GLU A 118 -4.42 -4.61 -2.32
CA GLU A 118 -5.39 -5.52 -2.94
C GLU A 118 -6.09 -4.77 -4.06
N VAL A 119 -6.16 -5.40 -5.23
CA VAL A 119 -6.88 -4.86 -6.37
C VAL A 119 -7.81 -5.92 -6.90
N GLU A 120 -9.09 -5.59 -6.96
CA GLU A 120 -10.13 -6.52 -7.39
C GLU A 120 -10.96 -5.87 -8.50
N LYS A 121 -11.28 -6.67 -9.53
CA LYS A 121 -12.24 -6.27 -10.57
C LYS A 121 -13.61 -6.77 -10.16
N LEU A 122 -14.61 -5.90 -10.23
CA LEU A 122 -15.95 -6.19 -9.72
C LEU A 122 -16.93 -6.60 -10.81
N ASP A 123 -16.58 -6.40 -12.08
CA ASP A 123 -17.54 -6.56 -13.19
C ASP A 123 -17.13 -7.65 -14.18
N VAL A 124 -16.35 -8.64 -13.74
CA VAL A 124 -15.84 -9.67 -14.67
C VAL A 124 -16.84 -10.79 -14.90
N TYR A 125 -17.44 -11.29 -13.82
CA TYR A 125 -18.38 -12.41 -13.89
C TYR A 125 -19.62 -12.11 -13.09
N ASP A 126 -20.77 -12.63 -13.57
CA ASP A 126 -22.04 -12.44 -12.88
C ASP A 126 -22.12 -13.24 -11.58
N ASP A 127 -21.43 -14.38 -11.53
CA ASP A 127 -21.51 -15.32 -10.40
C ASP A 127 -20.28 -15.26 -9.49
N VAL A 128 -19.36 -14.32 -9.71
CA VAL A 128 -18.19 -14.09 -8.85
C VAL A 128 -18.21 -12.65 -8.38
N GLU A 129 -18.22 -12.43 -7.09
CA GLU A 129 -18.30 -11.07 -6.53
C GLU A 129 -17.13 -10.23 -7.00
N ALA A 130 -15.93 -10.77 -6.95
CA ALA A 130 -14.72 -10.05 -7.33
C ALA A 130 -13.62 -11.02 -7.72
N VAL A 131 -12.77 -10.61 -8.65
CA VAL A 131 -11.55 -11.33 -9.02
C VAL A 131 -10.41 -10.38 -8.81
N GLY A 132 -9.40 -10.80 -8.04
CA GLY A 132 -8.32 -9.88 -7.75
C GLY A 132 -7.06 -10.54 -7.26
N ILE A 133 -6.11 -9.70 -6.90
CA ILE A 133 -4.82 -10.11 -6.36
C ILE A 133 -4.47 -9.23 -5.16
N ALA A 134 -3.56 -9.72 -4.36
CA ALA A 134 -2.99 -8.97 -3.27
C ALA A 134 -1.47 -9.11 -3.33
N ILE A 135 -0.78 -8.00 -3.12
CA ILE A 135 0.67 -8.00 -3.04
C ILE A 135 1.11 -7.34 -1.74
N GLU A 136 2.30 -7.64 -1.31
CA GLU A 136 2.94 -6.94 -0.20
C GLU A 136 4.33 -6.52 -0.67
N ARG A 137 4.65 -5.23 -0.50
CA ARG A 137 5.93 -4.68 -0.93
C ARG A 137 6.54 -3.87 0.20
N PHE A 138 7.85 -3.79 0.19
CA PHE A 138 8.61 -3.06 1.21
C PHE A 138 9.38 -1.94 0.54
N ASN A 139 9.39 -0.78 1.22
CA ASN A 139 10.11 0.38 0.70
C ASN A 139 11.60 0.20 1.01
N ARG A 140 12.39 0.10 -0.05
CA ARG A 140 13.84 -0.11 0.07
C ARG A 140 14.62 1.18 0.15
N GLN A 141 13.95 2.30 -0.04
CA GLN A 141 14.58 3.60 0.12
C GLN A 141 14.70 3.90 1.61
N VAL A 142 15.85 4.28 2.05
CA VAL A 142 16.11 4.61 3.44
C VAL A 142 16.66 6.01 3.58
#